data_26c511d36e071f879d3f155c0da258b0
#
_entry.id   26c511d36e071f879d3f155c0da258b0
#
_cell.length_a   1.000
_cell.length_b   1.000
_cell.length_c   1.000
_cell.angle_alpha   90.00
_cell.angle_beta   90.00
_cell.angle_gamma   90.00
#
_symmetry.space_group_name_H-M   'P 1'
#
loop_
_entity.id
_entity.type
_entity.pdbx_description
1 polymer ?
#
loop_
_entity_poly.entity_id
_entity_poly.type
_entity_poly.pdbx_seq_one_letter_code
_entity_poly.pdbx_strand_id
1 'polypeptide(L)'
;MLNKKPRIPSPVQIPEHLSFLQGFRDYLVAQTVSPHTRNAYLSDLIQCSELHKKLALPEWTSDDIADVLIELTKAGKSPRSIARCLSALRQFYKFLREQKLRSDNPVATHHSPKIGRALPKDLSEEDVEALIQAPDIDTALGLRDRAMFEVLYACGLRVSELLNLRLELINLKQGYLRITGKGNKERLVPLGQFACEWVERYLQDARPQLYKSSTDYLFLTQHGGIMSRQNFWYAIKRYALQANIQAELSPHTLRHAFATHLLNHGADLRVVQMLLGHSDLSTTQIYTHVAQVRMPVSYTHLTL
;
A
#
# COMPACT_ATOMS: atom_id res chain seq x y z
N MET A 1 3.81 1.93 29.42
CA MET A 1 3.37 2.68 28.22
C MET A 1 3.15 1.68 27.11
N LEU A 2 1.90 1.46 26.72
CA LEU A 2 1.53 0.40 25.78
C LEU A 2 1.85 0.82 24.33
N ASN A 3 2.87 0.20 23.80
CA ASN A 3 3.29 0.28 22.40
C ASN A 3 2.16 -0.27 21.51
N LYS A 4 1.22 0.57 21.04
CA LYS A 4 0.18 0.13 20.11
C LYS A 4 0.85 -0.20 18.79
N LYS A 5 1.11 -1.49 18.58
CA LYS A 5 1.57 -2.07 17.30
C LYS A 5 0.65 -1.62 16.16
N PRO A 6 1.15 -1.53 14.90
CA PRO A 6 0.31 -1.25 13.75
C PRO A 6 -0.91 -2.18 13.77
N ARG A 7 -2.10 -1.64 13.47
CA ARG A 7 -3.34 -2.43 13.48
C ARG A 7 -3.20 -3.60 12.52
N ILE A 8 -2.94 -4.77 13.07
CA ILE A 8 -3.09 -6.03 12.34
C ILE A 8 -4.59 -6.14 12.02
N PRO A 9 -4.98 -6.42 10.77
CA PRO A 9 -6.38 -6.59 10.44
C PRO A 9 -6.95 -7.71 11.33
N SER A 10 -8.16 -7.49 11.85
CA SER A 10 -8.86 -8.52 12.62
C SER A 10 -8.89 -9.82 11.81
N PRO A 11 -8.63 -10.97 12.44
CA PRO A 11 -8.69 -12.26 11.76
C PRO A 11 -10.08 -12.46 11.13
N VAL A 12 -10.10 -13.00 9.91
CA VAL A 12 -11.36 -13.43 9.29
C VAL A 12 -11.96 -14.53 10.15
N GLN A 13 -13.24 -14.38 10.50
CA GLN A 13 -13.99 -15.43 11.18
C GLN A 13 -14.27 -16.55 10.17
N ILE A 14 -13.85 -17.76 10.52
CA ILE A 14 -14.12 -18.96 9.72
C ILE A 14 -15.44 -19.54 10.22
N PRO A 15 -16.46 -19.69 9.35
CA PRO A 15 -17.71 -20.36 9.71
C PRO A 15 -17.47 -21.77 10.22
N GLU A 16 -18.27 -22.25 11.15
CA GLU A 16 -18.10 -23.55 11.80
C GLU A 16 -18.09 -24.72 10.79
N HIS A 17 -18.96 -24.65 9.79
CA HIS A 17 -19.02 -25.64 8.70
C HIS A 17 -17.81 -25.64 7.76
N LEU A 18 -16.91 -24.65 7.86
CA LEU A 18 -15.66 -24.53 7.12
C LEU A 18 -14.42 -24.66 8.04
N SER A 19 -14.57 -25.36 9.16
CA SER A 19 -13.53 -25.53 10.19
C SER A 19 -12.20 -26.07 9.64
N PHE A 20 -12.22 -26.81 8.53
CA PHE A 20 -11.01 -27.27 7.83
C PHE A 20 -10.10 -26.14 7.36
N LEU A 21 -10.63 -24.91 7.15
CA LEU A 21 -9.83 -23.74 6.82
C LEU A 21 -8.96 -23.25 8.00
N GLN A 22 -9.19 -23.74 9.21
CA GLN A 22 -8.34 -23.38 10.35
C GLN A 22 -6.91 -23.94 10.17
N GLY A 23 -6.79 -25.21 9.79
CA GLY A 23 -5.49 -25.81 9.47
C GLY A 23 -4.76 -25.08 8.34
N PHE A 24 -5.49 -24.65 7.32
CA PHE A 24 -4.91 -23.83 6.26
C PHE A 24 -4.45 -22.46 6.74
N ARG A 25 -5.22 -21.81 7.64
CA ARG A 25 -4.80 -20.54 8.26
C ARG A 25 -3.48 -20.70 9.02
N ASP A 26 -3.36 -21.76 9.81
CA ASP A 26 -2.17 -22.05 10.62
C ASP A 26 -0.97 -22.39 9.72
N TYR A 27 -1.20 -23.13 8.62
CA TYR A 27 -0.20 -23.34 7.58
C TYR A 27 0.30 -22.03 6.98
N LEU A 28 -0.59 -21.09 6.63
CA LEU A 28 -0.20 -19.78 6.09
C LEU A 28 0.59 -18.94 7.13
N VAL A 29 0.31 -19.11 8.42
CA VAL A 29 1.10 -18.48 9.50
C VAL A 29 2.51 -19.05 9.53
N ALA A 30 2.65 -20.37 9.47
CA ALA A 30 3.95 -21.05 9.45
C ALA A 30 4.79 -20.65 8.22
N GLN A 31 4.13 -20.42 7.08
CA GLN A 31 4.77 -19.91 5.85
C GLN A 31 5.06 -18.39 5.89
N THR A 32 4.92 -17.73 7.04
CA THR A 32 5.16 -16.28 7.21
C THR A 32 4.37 -15.39 6.26
N VAL A 33 3.23 -15.86 5.74
CA VAL A 33 2.35 -15.09 4.88
C VAL A 33 1.77 -13.91 5.65
N SER A 34 1.74 -12.73 5.04
CA SER A 34 1.27 -11.51 5.70
C SER A 34 -0.18 -11.62 6.20
N PRO A 35 -0.55 -10.99 7.34
CA PRO A 35 -1.93 -11.03 7.86
C PRO A 35 -2.97 -10.58 6.84
N HIS A 36 -2.67 -9.57 6.02
CA HIS A 36 -3.56 -9.11 4.95
C HIS A 36 -3.77 -10.15 3.87
N THR A 37 -2.71 -10.84 3.44
CA THR A 37 -2.80 -11.90 2.43
C THR A 37 -3.56 -13.11 2.97
N ARG A 38 -3.31 -13.50 4.22
CA ARG A 38 -4.05 -14.60 4.88
C ARG A 38 -5.54 -14.33 4.92
N ASN A 39 -5.93 -13.13 5.40
CA ASN A 39 -7.33 -12.73 5.47
C ASN A 39 -7.98 -12.68 4.07
N ALA A 40 -7.26 -12.16 3.07
CA ALA A 40 -7.76 -12.14 1.69
C ALA A 40 -7.98 -13.55 1.14
N TYR A 41 -7.04 -14.47 1.35
CA TYR A 41 -7.17 -15.85 0.90
C TYR A 41 -8.31 -16.58 1.61
N LEU A 42 -8.41 -16.43 2.93
CA LEU A 42 -9.52 -17.05 3.69
C LEU A 42 -10.87 -16.50 3.25
N SER A 43 -11.00 -15.18 3.08
CA SER A 43 -12.24 -14.57 2.56
C SER A 43 -12.61 -15.08 1.18
N ASP A 44 -11.62 -15.24 0.29
CA ASP A 44 -11.86 -15.75 -1.06
C ASP A 44 -12.33 -17.21 -1.01
N LEU A 45 -11.70 -18.07 -0.19
CA LEU A 45 -12.09 -19.48 -0.07
C LEU A 45 -13.47 -19.65 0.58
N ILE A 46 -13.79 -18.85 1.60
CA ILE A 46 -15.13 -18.84 2.21
C ILE A 46 -16.16 -18.43 1.16
N GLN A 47 -15.92 -17.36 0.41
CA GLN A 47 -16.82 -16.92 -0.65
C GLN A 47 -17.02 -18.00 -1.72
N CYS A 48 -15.95 -18.67 -2.16
CA CYS A 48 -16.04 -19.75 -3.13
C CYS A 48 -16.87 -20.93 -2.60
N SER A 49 -16.64 -21.33 -1.33
CA SER A 49 -17.40 -22.40 -0.69
C SER A 49 -18.89 -22.06 -0.55
N GLU A 50 -19.23 -20.79 -0.30
CA GLU A 50 -20.62 -20.35 -0.24
C GLU A 50 -21.32 -20.33 -1.60
N LEU A 51 -20.58 -20.10 -2.68
CA LEU A 51 -21.10 -20.14 -4.05
C LEU A 51 -21.34 -21.58 -4.54
N HIS A 52 -20.52 -22.54 -4.10
CA HIS A 52 -20.58 -23.93 -4.54
C HIS A 52 -20.75 -24.87 -3.34
N LYS A 53 -22.00 -25.00 -2.88
CA LYS A 53 -22.36 -25.78 -1.68
C LYS A 53 -22.58 -27.27 -1.93
N LYS A 54 -22.45 -27.73 -3.17
CA LYS A 54 -22.70 -29.14 -3.54
C LYS A 54 -21.71 -30.10 -2.90
N LEU A 55 -20.45 -29.69 -2.83
CA LEU A 55 -19.33 -30.46 -2.27
C LEU A 55 -18.52 -29.57 -1.32
N ALA A 56 -17.85 -30.20 -0.36
CA ALA A 56 -16.87 -29.49 0.46
C ALA A 56 -15.65 -29.11 -0.37
N LEU A 57 -15.11 -27.90 -0.12
CA LEU A 57 -13.96 -27.36 -0.87
C LEU A 57 -12.77 -28.34 -1.03
N PRO A 58 -12.40 -29.16 -0.01
CA PRO A 58 -11.35 -30.16 -0.19
C PRO A 58 -11.62 -31.23 -1.25
N GLU A 59 -12.88 -31.47 -1.60
CA GLU A 59 -13.33 -32.54 -2.50
C GLU A 59 -13.53 -32.06 -3.95
N TRP A 60 -13.45 -30.75 -4.21
CA TRP A 60 -13.73 -30.19 -5.52
C TRP A 60 -12.84 -30.77 -6.62
N THR A 61 -13.46 -30.97 -7.76
CA THR A 61 -12.80 -31.35 -9.04
C THR A 61 -12.40 -30.10 -9.82
N SER A 62 -11.76 -30.28 -10.96
CA SER A 62 -11.46 -29.21 -11.90
C SER A 62 -12.75 -28.52 -12.42
N ASP A 63 -13.82 -29.29 -12.62
CA ASP A 63 -15.09 -28.78 -13.12
C ASP A 63 -15.79 -27.91 -12.06
N ASP A 64 -15.76 -28.31 -10.79
CA ASP A 64 -16.30 -27.49 -9.68
C ASP A 64 -15.58 -26.14 -9.59
N ILE A 65 -14.27 -26.12 -9.82
CA ILE A 65 -13.51 -24.87 -9.87
C ILE A 65 -13.94 -24.00 -11.06
N ALA A 66 -14.14 -24.61 -12.25
CA ALA A 66 -14.64 -23.89 -13.42
C ALA A 66 -16.01 -23.26 -13.14
N ASP A 67 -16.93 -24.01 -12.53
CA ASP A 67 -18.27 -23.53 -12.16
C ASP A 67 -18.18 -22.32 -11.23
N VAL A 68 -17.35 -22.39 -10.20
CA VAL A 68 -17.15 -21.26 -9.26
C VAL A 68 -16.57 -20.04 -9.95
N LEU A 69 -15.62 -20.19 -10.87
CA LEU A 69 -15.04 -19.07 -11.62
C LEU A 69 -16.08 -18.41 -12.53
N ILE A 70 -16.99 -19.21 -13.12
CA ILE A 70 -18.12 -18.71 -13.92
C ILE A 70 -19.08 -17.90 -13.01
N GLU A 71 -19.43 -18.43 -11.86
CA GLU A 71 -20.33 -17.75 -10.91
C GLU A 71 -19.72 -16.45 -10.37
N LEU A 72 -18.42 -16.43 -10.05
CA LEU A 72 -17.71 -15.20 -9.68
C LEU A 72 -17.74 -14.16 -10.80
N THR A 73 -17.62 -14.61 -12.05
CA THR A 73 -17.69 -13.73 -13.22
C THR A 73 -19.10 -13.16 -13.41
N LYS A 74 -20.14 -14.00 -13.31
CA LYS A 74 -21.55 -13.58 -13.36
C LYS A 74 -21.91 -12.60 -12.22
N ALA A 75 -21.31 -12.79 -11.04
CA ALA A 75 -21.46 -11.88 -9.89
C ALA A 75 -20.69 -10.54 -10.07
N GLY A 76 -20.09 -10.28 -11.24
CA GLY A 76 -19.40 -9.02 -11.54
C GLY A 76 -18.06 -8.84 -10.83
N LYS A 77 -17.43 -9.92 -10.36
CA LYS A 77 -16.10 -9.82 -9.75
C LYS A 77 -15.05 -9.40 -10.77
N SER A 78 -14.18 -8.49 -10.37
CA SER A 78 -13.10 -8.02 -11.24
C SER A 78 -12.12 -9.15 -11.59
N PRO A 79 -11.49 -9.14 -12.79
CA PRO A 79 -10.47 -10.11 -13.18
C PRO A 79 -9.34 -10.24 -12.15
N ARG A 80 -8.98 -9.14 -11.48
CA ARG A 80 -7.98 -9.13 -10.39
C ARG A 80 -8.46 -9.91 -9.16
N SER A 81 -9.75 -9.81 -8.80
CA SER A 81 -10.33 -10.57 -7.69
C SER A 81 -10.37 -12.06 -8.01
N ILE A 82 -10.75 -12.43 -9.25
CA ILE A 82 -10.76 -13.81 -9.72
C ILE A 82 -9.34 -14.41 -9.73
N ALA A 83 -8.35 -13.67 -10.20
CA ALA A 83 -6.94 -14.09 -10.17
C ALA A 83 -6.44 -14.31 -8.73
N ARG A 84 -6.87 -13.47 -7.76
CA ARG A 84 -6.53 -13.66 -6.35
C ARG A 84 -7.21 -14.91 -5.78
N CYS A 85 -8.48 -15.13 -6.09
CA CYS A 85 -9.21 -16.33 -5.71
C CYS A 85 -8.51 -17.59 -6.22
N LEU A 86 -8.10 -17.64 -7.49
CA LEU A 86 -7.31 -18.74 -8.05
C LEU A 86 -5.98 -18.94 -7.30
N SER A 87 -5.34 -17.85 -6.87
CA SER A 87 -4.12 -17.95 -6.08
C SER A 87 -4.38 -18.52 -4.69
N ALA A 88 -5.52 -18.18 -4.06
CA ALA A 88 -5.95 -18.74 -2.79
C ALA A 88 -6.23 -20.25 -2.92
N LEU A 89 -6.97 -20.65 -3.96
CA LEU A 89 -7.26 -22.05 -4.26
C LEU A 89 -5.96 -22.86 -4.51
N ARG A 90 -5.01 -22.32 -5.30
CA ARG A 90 -3.70 -22.97 -5.52
C ARG A 90 -2.94 -23.21 -4.22
N GLN A 91 -2.93 -22.22 -3.33
CA GLN A 91 -2.27 -22.36 -2.03
C GLN A 91 -3.00 -23.37 -1.12
N PHE A 92 -4.33 -23.39 -1.16
CA PHE A 92 -5.13 -24.34 -0.41
C PHE A 92 -4.90 -25.79 -0.86
N TYR A 93 -4.95 -26.07 -2.18
CA TYR A 93 -4.68 -27.42 -2.68
C TYR A 93 -3.21 -27.83 -2.55
N LYS A 94 -2.27 -26.86 -2.58
CA LYS A 94 -0.88 -27.14 -2.21
C LYS A 94 -0.79 -27.60 -0.75
N PHE A 95 -1.46 -26.91 0.17
CA PHE A 95 -1.55 -27.29 1.59
C PHE A 95 -2.11 -28.70 1.75
N LEU A 96 -3.25 -29.04 1.11
CA LEU A 96 -3.83 -30.37 1.20
C LEU A 96 -2.87 -31.46 0.71
N ARG A 97 -2.12 -31.21 -0.34
CA ARG A 97 -1.11 -32.15 -0.86
C ARG A 97 0.07 -32.33 0.11
N GLU A 98 0.58 -31.27 0.69
CA GLU A 98 1.67 -31.33 1.66
C GLU A 98 1.25 -32.05 2.95
N GLN A 99 -0.02 -31.93 3.33
CA GLN A 99 -0.61 -32.68 4.46
C GLN A 99 -1.02 -34.13 4.09
N LYS A 100 -0.79 -34.56 2.85
CA LYS A 100 -1.19 -35.89 2.31
C LYS A 100 -2.70 -36.15 2.40
N LEU A 101 -3.51 -35.09 2.46
CA LEU A 101 -4.98 -35.17 2.47
C LEU A 101 -5.55 -35.31 1.06
N ARG A 102 -4.74 -34.98 0.04
CA ARG A 102 -5.08 -35.10 -1.38
C ARG A 102 -3.80 -35.32 -2.20
N SER A 103 -3.91 -36.04 -3.32
CA SER A 103 -2.77 -36.33 -4.21
C SER A 103 -2.73 -35.43 -5.46
N ASP A 104 -3.89 -35.06 -6.00
CA ASP A 104 -4.04 -34.24 -7.22
C ASP A 104 -4.14 -32.73 -6.92
N ASN A 105 -4.13 -31.93 -7.98
CA ASN A 105 -4.31 -30.49 -7.92
C ASN A 105 -5.37 -30.05 -8.94
N PRO A 106 -6.64 -29.89 -8.53
CA PRO A 106 -7.72 -29.54 -9.43
C PRO A 106 -7.60 -28.14 -10.05
N VAL A 107 -6.73 -27.28 -9.51
CA VAL A 107 -6.52 -25.91 -10.01
C VAL A 107 -5.44 -25.86 -11.10
N ALA A 108 -4.73 -26.96 -11.36
CA ALA A 108 -3.53 -26.94 -12.21
C ALA A 108 -3.80 -26.44 -13.63
N THR A 109 -4.95 -26.77 -14.20
CA THR A 109 -5.36 -26.41 -15.58
C THR A 109 -5.97 -25.02 -15.69
N HIS A 110 -6.35 -24.39 -14.57
CA HIS A 110 -7.01 -23.10 -14.59
C HIS A 110 -6.00 -21.95 -14.64
N HIS A 111 -6.08 -21.14 -15.67
CA HIS A 111 -5.23 -19.95 -15.82
C HIS A 111 -5.91 -18.71 -15.27
N SER A 112 -5.09 -17.82 -14.68
CA SER A 112 -5.59 -16.51 -14.25
C SER A 112 -6.07 -15.69 -15.44
N PRO A 113 -7.19 -14.97 -15.31
CA PRO A 113 -7.66 -14.08 -16.37
C PRO A 113 -6.53 -13.15 -16.81
N LYS A 114 -6.41 -12.90 -18.11
CA LYS A 114 -5.52 -11.85 -18.62
C LYS A 114 -6.06 -10.51 -18.12
N ILE A 115 -5.38 -9.95 -17.14
CA ILE A 115 -5.67 -8.58 -16.68
C ILE A 115 -5.07 -7.67 -17.73
N GLY A 116 -5.92 -7.04 -18.55
CA GLY A 116 -5.48 -5.98 -19.44
C GLY A 116 -4.73 -4.93 -18.59
N ARG A 117 -3.48 -4.67 -18.90
CA ARG A 117 -2.78 -3.51 -18.37
C ARG A 117 -3.40 -2.30 -19.09
N ALA A 118 -4.39 -1.65 -18.46
CA ALA A 118 -4.62 -0.26 -18.80
C ALA A 118 -3.26 0.43 -18.61
N LEU A 119 -2.72 1.03 -19.67
CA LEU A 119 -1.58 1.91 -19.54
C LEU A 119 -2.01 2.97 -18.51
N PRO A 120 -1.31 3.10 -17.38
CA PRO A 120 -1.58 4.20 -16.47
C PRO A 120 -1.48 5.47 -17.33
N LYS A 121 -2.46 6.35 -17.27
CA LYS A 121 -2.22 7.72 -17.69
C LYS A 121 -1.20 8.24 -16.70
N ASP A 122 0.03 8.44 -17.16
CA ASP A 122 1.09 8.96 -16.32
C ASP A 122 0.62 10.31 -15.79
N LEU A 123 0.74 10.49 -14.50
CA LEU A 123 0.44 11.74 -13.83
C LEU A 123 1.58 12.70 -14.17
N SER A 124 1.28 13.85 -14.75
CA SER A 124 2.28 14.85 -15.08
C SER A 124 2.87 15.51 -13.81
N GLU A 125 4.00 16.18 -13.94
CA GLU A 125 4.59 16.93 -12.83
C GLU A 125 3.66 18.07 -12.39
N GLU A 126 3.01 18.73 -13.34
CA GLU A 126 2.02 19.79 -13.11
C GLU A 126 0.81 19.26 -12.33
N ASP A 127 0.31 18.06 -12.68
CA ASP A 127 -0.79 17.43 -11.92
C ASP A 127 -0.38 17.10 -10.49
N VAL A 128 0.86 16.62 -10.29
CA VAL A 128 1.39 16.35 -8.95
C VAL A 128 1.52 17.64 -8.16
N GLU A 129 2.06 18.70 -8.75
CA GLU A 129 2.20 20.00 -8.11
C GLU A 129 0.83 20.59 -7.73
N ALA A 130 -0.12 20.56 -8.65
CA ALA A 130 -1.50 21.01 -8.39
C ALA A 130 -2.16 20.23 -7.25
N LEU A 131 -1.95 18.89 -7.20
CA LEU A 131 -2.45 18.07 -6.10
C LEU A 131 -1.82 18.44 -4.75
N ILE A 132 -0.50 18.65 -4.74
CA ILE A 132 0.24 18.98 -3.53
C ILE A 132 -0.18 20.38 -3.01
N GLN A 133 -0.48 21.31 -3.89
CA GLN A 133 -0.89 22.69 -3.55
C GLN A 133 -2.38 22.82 -3.19
N ALA A 134 -3.23 21.84 -3.53
CA ALA A 134 -4.67 21.91 -3.31
C ALA A 134 -5.13 22.00 -1.83
N PRO A 135 -4.42 21.44 -0.83
CA PRO A 135 -4.83 21.58 0.57
C PRO A 135 -4.77 23.03 1.07
N ASP A 136 -5.83 23.46 1.74
CA ASP A 136 -5.89 24.75 2.42
C ASP A 136 -4.98 24.77 3.66
N ILE A 137 -3.82 25.41 3.53
CA ILE A 137 -2.76 25.44 4.53
C ILE A 137 -3.08 26.31 5.75
N ASP A 138 -4.15 27.09 5.72
CA ASP A 138 -4.60 27.89 6.86
C ASP A 138 -5.41 27.05 7.86
N THR A 139 -5.77 25.81 7.47
CA THR A 139 -6.42 24.84 8.35
C THR A 139 -5.42 23.80 8.84
N ALA A 140 -5.57 23.35 10.10
CA ALA A 140 -4.72 22.31 10.66
C ALA A 140 -4.76 20.98 9.87
N LEU A 141 -5.93 20.63 9.32
CA LEU A 141 -6.08 19.43 8.47
C LEU A 141 -5.48 19.62 7.09
N GLY A 142 -5.61 20.79 6.50
CA GLY A 142 -5.02 21.07 5.19
C GLY A 142 -3.49 21.15 5.27
N LEU A 143 -2.93 21.80 6.30
CA LEU A 143 -1.48 21.83 6.52
C LEU A 143 -0.91 20.43 6.75
N ARG A 144 -1.64 19.56 7.48
CA ARG A 144 -1.30 18.15 7.61
C ARG A 144 -1.30 17.44 6.25
N ASP A 145 -2.35 17.62 5.45
CA ASP A 145 -2.52 16.93 4.16
C ASP A 145 -1.44 17.40 3.17
N ARG A 146 -1.10 18.71 3.19
CA ARG A 146 0.02 19.24 2.43
C ARG A 146 1.33 18.55 2.79
N ALA A 147 1.69 18.49 4.06
CA ALA A 147 2.90 17.81 4.52
C ALA A 147 2.90 16.30 4.17
N MET A 148 1.73 15.65 4.24
CA MET A 148 1.61 14.24 3.83
C MET A 148 1.87 14.03 2.34
N PHE A 149 1.38 14.90 1.47
CA PHE A 149 1.61 14.81 0.02
C PHE A 149 3.06 15.08 -0.33
N GLU A 150 3.67 16.09 0.30
CA GLU A 150 5.10 16.39 0.12
C GLU A 150 5.96 15.18 0.48
N VAL A 151 5.76 14.59 1.65
CA VAL A 151 6.51 13.40 2.09
C VAL A 151 6.24 12.20 1.18
N LEU A 152 4.99 11.98 0.79
CA LEU A 152 4.62 10.86 -0.08
C LEU A 152 5.33 10.94 -1.43
N TYR A 153 5.32 12.12 -2.04
CA TYR A 153 5.94 12.34 -3.34
C TYR A 153 7.46 12.41 -3.25
N ALA A 154 8.03 13.18 -2.32
CA ALA A 154 9.49 13.31 -2.18
C ALA A 154 10.19 11.97 -1.88
N CYS A 155 9.54 11.07 -1.18
CA CYS A 155 10.12 9.80 -0.72
C CYS A 155 9.60 8.57 -1.48
N GLY A 156 8.58 8.72 -2.33
CA GLY A 156 7.93 7.59 -3.01
C GLY A 156 7.42 6.51 -2.06
N LEU A 157 6.89 6.89 -0.89
CA LEU A 157 6.46 5.95 0.14
C LEU A 157 5.24 5.13 -0.30
N ARG A 158 5.11 3.92 0.27
CA ARG A 158 3.81 3.25 0.27
C ARG A 158 2.87 3.98 1.24
N VAL A 159 1.58 4.02 0.91
CA VAL A 159 0.59 4.66 1.81
C VAL A 159 0.67 4.12 3.24
N SER A 160 0.90 2.82 3.41
CA SER A 160 1.06 2.23 4.75
C SER A 160 2.32 2.69 5.48
N GLU A 161 3.39 2.98 4.76
CA GLU A 161 4.62 3.53 5.33
C GLU A 161 4.37 4.97 5.80
N LEU A 162 3.76 5.81 4.96
CA LEU A 162 3.39 7.19 5.32
C LEU A 162 2.48 7.25 6.55
N LEU A 163 1.40 6.48 6.56
CA LEU A 163 0.40 6.51 7.64
C LEU A 163 0.92 5.95 8.97
N ASN A 164 1.95 5.11 8.94
CA ASN A 164 2.58 4.56 10.14
C ASN A 164 3.88 5.27 10.53
N LEU A 165 4.22 6.40 9.89
CA LEU A 165 5.37 7.20 10.30
C LEU A 165 5.22 7.66 11.75
N ARG A 166 6.32 7.55 12.50
CA ARG A 166 6.44 8.04 13.87
C ARG A 166 7.45 9.16 13.95
N LEU A 167 7.37 9.96 14.99
CA LEU A 167 8.30 11.06 15.22
C LEU A 167 9.76 10.59 15.33
N GLU A 168 9.99 9.42 15.91
CA GLU A 168 11.33 8.82 16.05
C GLU A 168 11.95 8.35 14.72
N LEU A 169 11.13 8.19 13.67
CA LEU A 169 11.55 7.70 12.36
C LEU A 169 11.95 8.81 11.39
N ILE A 170 11.76 10.07 11.78
CA ILE A 170 12.09 11.21 10.95
C ILE A 170 13.23 12.02 11.56
N ASN A 171 14.23 12.34 10.75
CA ASN A 171 15.30 13.25 11.13
C ASN A 171 15.30 14.46 10.18
N LEU A 172 14.64 15.54 10.60
CA LEU A 172 14.51 16.76 9.80
C LEU A 172 15.84 17.50 9.66
N LYS A 173 16.72 17.44 10.68
CA LYS A 173 18.04 18.09 10.61
C LYS A 173 18.94 17.47 9.55
N GLN A 174 18.85 16.15 9.39
CA GLN A 174 19.66 15.41 8.42
C GLN A 174 18.89 15.07 7.13
N GLY A 175 17.60 15.42 7.07
CA GLY A 175 16.75 15.26 5.88
C GLY A 175 16.49 13.82 5.46
N TYR A 176 16.21 12.90 6.39
CA TYR A 176 15.88 11.51 6.05
C TYR A 176 14.76 10.90 6.89
N LEU A 177 14.15 9.85 6.34
CA LEU A 177 13.22 8.94 7.02
C LEU A 177 13.84 7.56 7.18
N ARG A 178 13.57 6.90 8.31
CA ARG A 178 13.82 5.48 8.51
C ARG A 178 12.53 4.71 8.24
N ILE A 179 12.51 3.85 7.25
CA ILE A 179 11.32 3.10 6.83
C ILE A 179 11.57 1.61 6.99
N THR A 180 10.67 0.92 7.70
CA THR A 180 10.66 -0.53 7.80
C THR A 180 9.79 -1.12 6.69
N GLY A 181 10.40 -1.87 5.79
CA GLY A 181 9.75 -2.51 4.64
C GLY A 181 9.24 -3.92 4.91
N LYS A 182 8.93 -4.65 3.84
CA LYS A 182 8.53 -6.06 3.90
C LYS A 182 9.68 -6.91 4.47
N GLY A 183 9.36 -7.82 5.40
CA GLY A 183 10.37 -8.68 6.04
C GLY A 183 11.17 -7.98 7.12
N ASN A 184 10.67 -6.87 7.68
CA ASN A 184 11.33 -6.09 8.73
C ASN A 184 12.69 -5.50 8.33
N LYS A 185 12.94 -5.35 7.02
CA LYS A 185 14.16 -4.70 6.53
C LYS A 185 13.99 -3.18 6.60
N GLU A 186 14.95 -2.51 7.21
CA GLU A 186 14.98 -1.05 7.30
C GLU A 186 15.72 -0.44 6.12
N ARG A 187 15.24 0.74 5.67
CA ARG A 187 15.94 1.58 4.71
C ARG A 187 15.85 3.04 5.14
N LEU A 188 16.88 3.80 4.80
CA LEU A 188 16.86 5.26 4.90
C LEU A 188 16.39 5.83 3.57
N VAL A 189 15.49 6.80 3.63
CA VAL A 189 14.95 7.48 2.45
C VAL A 189 15.17 8.97 2.63
N PRO A 190 15.85 9.64 1.69
CA PRO A 190 16.02 11.10 1.72
C PRO A 190 14.65 11.78 1.68
N LEU A 191 14.49 12.87 2.45
CA LEU A 191 13.23 13.60 2.57
C LEU A 191 13.17 14.81 1.63
N GLY A 192 14.33 15.38 1.30
CA GLY A 192 14.38 16.64 0.56
C GLY A 192 14.02 17.85 1.42
N GLN A 193 14.53 19.03 1.03
CA GLN A 193 14.39 20.24 1.82
C GLN A 193 12.94 20.69 1.96
N PHE A 194 12.18 20.77 0.87
CA PHE A 194 10.78 21.21 0.88
C PHE A 194 9.90 20.32 1.76
N ALA A 195 10.06 18.99 1.68
CA ALA A 195 9.29 18.09 2.53
C ALA A 195 9.66 18.26 4.01
N CYS A 196 10.94 18.55 4.34
CA CYS A 196 11.36 18.91 5.70
C CYS A 196 10.63 20.16 6.18
N GLU A 197 10.64 21.25 5.41
CA GLU A 197 10.01 22.52 5.74
C GLU A 197 8.50 22.36 6.00
N TRP A 198 7.79 21.63 5.14
CA TRP A 198 6.36 21.38 5.33
C TRP A 198 6.05 20.49 6.53
N VAL A 199 6.91 19.53 6.83
CA VAL A 199 6.77 18.70 8.04
C VAL A 199 7.07 19.53 9.29
N GLU A 200 8.10 20.38 9.28
CA GLU A 200 8.41 21.28 10.39
C GLU A 200 7.23 22.22 10.67
N ARG A 201 6.72 22.88 9.65
CA ARG A 201 5.54 23.75 9.76
C ARG A 201 4.32 23.00 10.30
N TYR A 202 4.05 21.80 9.80
CA TYR A 202 2.98 20.96 10.33
C TYR A 202 3.19 20.63 11.81
N LEU A 203 4.40 20.27 12.22
CA LEU A 203 4.71 19.93 13.61
C LEU A 203 4.54 21.13 14.55
N GLN A 204 4.87 22.32 14.10
CA GLN A 204 4.78 23.55 14.88
C GLN A 204 3.34 24.10 14.94
N ASP A 205 2.67 24.23 13.80
CA ASP A 205 1.44 25.01 13.69
C ASP A 205 0.17 24.17 13.78
N ALA A 206 0.16 22.95 13.21
CA ALA A 206 -1.05 22.16 13.07
C ALA A 206 -1.12 20.93 14.00
N ARG A 207 -0.02 20.20 14.16
CA ARG A 207 -0.03 18.98 14.96
C ARG A 207 -0.46 19.20 16.41
N PRO A 208 -0.08 20.29 17.12
CA PRO A 208 -0.56 20.55 18.48
C PRO A 208 -2.09 20.66 18.56
N GLN A 209 -2.73 21.24 17.55
CA GLN A 209 -4.20 21.38 17.49
C GLN A 209 -4.91 20.02 17.29
N LEU A 210 -4.24 19.05 16.64
CA LEU A 210 -4.73 17.71 16.37
C LEU A 210 -4.34 16.69 17.46
N TYR A 211 -3.44 17.06 18.37
CA TYR A 211 -2.93 16.20 19.43
C TYR A 211 -3.92 16.11 20.60
N LYS A 212 -4.72 15.02 20.62
CA LYS A 212 -5.75 14.79 21.64
C LYS A 212 -5.46 13.61 22.58
N SER A 213 -4.46 12.81 22.27
CA SER A 213 -4.06 11.64 23.06
C SER A 213 -2.58 11.38 22.90
N SER A 214 -1.94 10.76 23.92
CA SER A 214 -0.52 10.41 23.83
C SER A 214 -0.27 9.46 22.64
N THR A 215 0.38 9.98 21.61
CA THR A 215 0.71 9.24 20.40
C THR A 215 1.99 9.80 19.77
N ASP A 216 2.82 8.90 19.29
CA ASP A 216 4.08 9.16 18.60
C ASP A 216 3.94 9.15 17.06
N TYR A 217 2.73 8.92 16.53
CA TYR A 217 2.50 9.01 15.09
C TYR A 217 2.70 10.43 14.58
N LEU A 218 3.37 10.53 13.42
CA LEU A 218 3.66 11.81 12.81
C LEU A 218 2.37 12.53 12.40
N PHE A 219 1.54 11.90 11.57
CA PHE A 219 0.33 12.51 11.00
C PHE A 219 -0.93 12.07 11.74
N LEU A 220 -1.70 13.04 12.23
CA LEU A 220 -2.87 12.81 13.07
C LEU A 220 -4.17 13.18 12.36
N THR A 221 -5.23 12.44 12.66
CA THR A 221 -6.59 12.82 12.30
C THR A 221 -7.12 13.92 13.20
N GLN A 222 -8.25 14.54 12.85
CA GLN A 222 -8.94 15.52 13.72
C GLN A 222 -9.30 14.96 15.12
N HIS A 223 -9.31 13.64 15.29
CA HIS A 223 -9.58 12.97 16.57
C HIS A 223 -8.29 12.53 17.30
N GLY A 224 -7.11 12.95 16.81
CA GLY A 224 -5.82 12.61 17.41
C GLY A 224 -5.31 11.18 17.14
N GLY A 225 -6.01 10.42 16.31
CA GLY A 225 -5.64 9.05 15.96
C GLY A 225 -4.91 8.93 14.62
N ILE A 226 -4.59 7.68 14.24
CA ILE A 226 -3.97 7.35 12.95
C ILE A 226 -5.03 7.45 11.85
N MET A 227 -4.65 7.99 10.70
CA MET A 227 -5.48 8.00 9.51
C MET A 227 -5.58 6.60 8.89
N SER A 228 -6.78 6.20 8.46
CA SER A 228 -6.97 4.97 7.70
C SER A 228 -6.54 5.15 6.24
N ARG A 229 -6.16 4.04 5.58
CA ARG A 229 -5.86 4.06 4.13
C ARG A 229 -7.05 4.58 3.30
N GLN A 230 -8.26 4.23 3.71
CA GLN A 230 -9.47 4.66 3.04
C GLN A 230 -9.67 6.18 3.16
N ASN A 231 -9.46 6.75 4.35
CA ASN A 231 -9.57 8.20 4.55
C ASN A 231 -8.51 8.96 3.76
N PHE A 232 -7.28 8.46 3.70
CA PHE A 232 -6.24 9.07 2.88
C PHE A 232 -6.56 8.99 1.37
N TRP A 233 -7.11 7.87 0.92
CA TRP A 233 -7.58 7.74 -0.46
C TRP A 233 -8.71 8.70 -0.80
N TYR A 234 -9.66 8.92 0.12
CA TYR A 234 -10.71 9.94 -0.05
C TYR A 234 -10.13 11.35 -0.06
N ALA A 235 -9.12 11.63 0.77
CA ALA A 235 -8.42 12.92 0.75
C ALA A 235 -7.78 13.18 -0.63
N ILE A 236 -7.03 12.21 -1.16
CA ILE A 236 -6.42 12.31 -2.50
C ILE A 236 -7.50 12.61 -3.55
N LYS A 237 -8.62 11.87 -3.56
CA LYS A 237 -9.68 12.09 -4.54
C LYS A 237 -10.33 13.48 -4.43
N ARG A 238 -10.56 13.94 -3.21
CA ARG A 238 -11.10 15.28 -2.95
C ARG A 238 -10.18 16.36 -3.50
N TYR A 239 -8.89 16.29 -3.20
CA TYR A 239 -7.92 17.28 -3.67
C TYR A 239 -7.66 17.19 -5.18
N ALA A 240 -7.69 15.99 -5.76
CA ALA A 240 -7.65 15.83 -7.20
C ALA A 240 -8.82 16.53 -7.91
N LEU A 241 -10.03 16.41 -7.35
CA LEU A 241 -11.20 17.11 -7.86
C LEU A 241 -11.04 18.63 -7.74
N GLN A 242 -10.55 19.12 -6.60
CA GLN A 242 -10.28 20.56 -6.37
C GLN A 242 -9.22 21.12 -7.33
N ALA A 243 -8.20 20.32 -7.65
CA ALA A 243 -7.14 20.66 -8.58
C ALA A 243 -7.53 20.38 -10.06
N ASN A 244 -8.78 19.97 -10.34
CA ASN A 244 -9.27 19.64 -11.68
C ASN A 244 -8.44 18.59 -12.43
N ILE A 245 -7.83 17.64 -11.70
CA ILE A 245 -7.00 16.58 -12.27
C ILE A 245 -7.90 15.47 -12.82
N GLN A 246 -7.78 15.19 -14.13
CA GLN A 246 -8.61 14.21 -14.83
C GLN A 246 -8.08 12.76 -14.73
N ALA A 247 -6.84 12.58 -14.27
CA ALA A 247 -6.24 11.26 -14.13
C ALA A 247 -6.83 10.49 -12.94
N GLU A 248 -6.93 9.15 -13.06
CA GLU A 248 -7.29 8.31 -11.91
C GLU A 248 -6.17 8.31 -10.87
N LEU A 249 -6.39 9.01 -9.77
CA LEU A 249 -5.43 9.13 -8.69
C LEU A 249 -5.62 8.09 -7.59
N SER A 250 -4.52 7.52 -7.19
CA SER A 250 -4.38 6.64 -6.03
C SER A 250 -3.01 6.85 -5.38
N PRO A 251 -2.79 6.40 -4.13
CA PRO A 251 -1.45 6.44 -3.55
C PRO A 251 -0.40 5.66 -4.36
N HIS A 252 -0.82 4.63 -5.09
CA HIS A 252 0.07 3.87 -5.98
C HIS A 252 0.44 4.65 -7.23
N THR A 253 -0.51 5.43 -7.79
CA THR A 253 -0.26 6.29 -8.95
C THR A 253 0.76 7.38 -8.61
N LEU A 254 0.63 8.03 -7.43
CA LEU A 254 1.59 9.03 -6.95
C LEU A 254 3.00 8.45 -6.75
N ARG A 255 3.08 7.26 -6.19
CA ARG A 255 4.37 6.57 -6.05
C ARG A 255 4.96 6.16 -7.41
N HIS A 256 4.12 5.82 -8.39
CA HIS A 256 4.56 5.54 -9.75
C HIS A 256 5.08 6.80 -10.44
N ALA A 257 4.35 7.91 -10.31
CA ALA A 257 4.76 9.22 -10.81
C ALA A 257 6.13 9.63 -10.23
N PHE A 258 6.34 9.48 -8.92
CA PHE A 258 7.65 9.70 -8.31
C PHE A 258 8.76 8.90 -9.02
N ALA A 259 8.55 7.61 -9.25
CA ALA A 259 9.56 6.76 -9.90
C ALA A 259 9.81 7.21 -11.36
N THR A 260 8.75 7.49 -12.11
CA THR A 260 8.82 7.91 -13.52
C THR A 260 9.51 9.27 -13.65
N HIS A 261 9.13 10.24 -12.80
CA HIS A 261 9.71 11.58 -12.83
C HIS A 261 11.20 11.55 -12.47
N LEU A 262 11.61 10.78 -11.46
CA LEU A 262 13.02 10.58 -11.14
C LEU A 262 13.80 10.03 -12.33
N LEU A 263 13.29 9.00 -13.01
CA LEU A 263 13.94 8.41 -14.19
C LEU A 263 14.01 9.42 -15.35
N ASN A 264 12.96 10.20 -15.59
CA ASN A 264 12.93 11.25 -16.62
C ASN A 264 13.97 12.34 -16.35
N HIS A 265 14.28 12.60 -15.07
CA HIS A 265 15.34 13.53 -14.66
C HIS A 265 16.74 12.87 -14.54
N GLY A 266 16.90 11.68 -15.12
CA GLY A 266 18.22 11.04 -15.24
C GLY A 266 18.66 10.25 -14.00
N ALA A 267 17.78 9.97 -13.06
CA ALA A 267 18.13 9.09 -11.95
C ALA A 267 18.39 7.66 -12.43
N ASP A 268 19.40 7.03 -11.86
CA ASP A 268 19.69 5.62 -12.15
C ASP A 268 18.54 4.71 -11.68
N LEU A 269 18.14 3.75 -12.52
CA LEU A 269 17.05 2.83 -12.22
C LEU A 269 17.27 2.04 -10.93
N ARG A 270 18.52 1.68 -10.62
CA ARG A 270 18.85 0.96 -9.38
C ARG A 270 18.61 1.84 -8.16
N VAL A 271 18.97 3.14 -8.24
CA VAL A 271 18.71 4.11 -7.17
C VAL A 271 17.21 4.24 -6.92
N VAL A 272 16.41 4.36 -7.98
CA VAL A 272 14.93 4.41 -7.87
C VAL A 272 14.39 3.12 -7.25
N GLN A 273 14.86 1.95 -7.67
CA GLN A 273 14.46 0.66 -7.09
C GLN A 273 14.81 0.56 -5.59
N MET A 274 15.98 1.06 -5.20
CA MET A 274 16.41 1.09 -3.79
C MET A 274 15.51 2.00 -2.95
N LEU A 275 15.22 3.21 -3.40
CA LEU A 275 14.31 4.15 -2.74
C LEU A 275 12.93 3.54 -2.56
N LEU A 276 12.46 2.83 -3.56
CA LEU A 276 11.18 2.12 -3.52
C LEU A 276 11.21 0.83 -2.67
N GLY A 277 12.38 0.36 -2.24
CA GLY A 277 12.52 -0.84 -1.42
C GLY A 277 12.27 -2.13 -2.21
N HIS A 278 12.79 -2.20 -3.45
CA HIS A 278 12.69 -3.37 -4.34
C HIS A 278 13.97 -4.19 -4.40
N SER A 279 15.07 -3.76 -3.78
CA SER A 279 16.38 -4.42 -3.83
C SER A 279 17.06 -4.60 -2.48
N ASP A 280 17.92 -5.61 -2.37
CA ASP A 280 18.70 -5.99 -1.18
C ASP A 280 20.06 -5.22 -1.07
N LEU A 281 20.19 -4.03 -1.63
CA LEU A 281 21.43 -3.27 -1.64
C LEU A 281 21.61 -2.39 -0.41
N SER A 282 22.86 -2.23 0.04
CA SER A 282 23.21 -1.51 1.27
C SER A 282 22.87 -0.03 1.22
N THR A 283 22.41 0.51 2.34
CA THR A 283 21.89 1.88 2.52
C THR A 283 22.92 2.99 2.23
N THR A 284 24.21 2.68 2.31
CA THR A 284 25.28 3.68 2.20
C THR A 284 25.47 4.26 0.79
N GLN A 285 25.11 3.51 -0.25
CA GLN A 285 25.23 3.97 -1.64
C GLN A 285 24.13 4.94 -2.08
N ILE A 286 22.99 4.99 -1.34
CA ILE A 286 21.85 5.84 -1.66
C ILE A 286 22.21 7.32 -1.54
N TYR A 287 22.95 7.70 -0.49
CA TYR A 287 23.27 9.11 -0.21
C TYR A 287 24.16 9.78 -1.23
N THR A 288 25.08 9.03 -1.83
CA THR A 288 26.04 9.60 -2.79
C THR A 288 25.38 9.92 -4.15
N HIS A 289 24.38 9.14 -4.57
CA HIS A 289 23.71 9.34 -5.85
C HIS A 289 22.50 10.28 -5.79
N VAL A 290 21.71 10.26 -4.69
CA VAL A 290 20.54 11.15 -4.56
C VAL A 290 20.94 12.59 -4.33
N ALA A 291 22.07 12.85 -3.68
CA ALA A 291 22.62 14.20 -3.55
C ALA A 291 23.03 14.83 -4.90
N GLN A 292 23.27 14.02 -5.94
CA GLN A 292 23.62 14.47 -7.29
C GLN A 292 22.39 14.66 -8.19
N VAL A 293 21.29 13.97 -7.93
CA VAL A 293 20.02 14.16 -8.63
C VAL A 293 19.27 15.30 -7.96
N ARG A 294 19.56 16.55 -8.35
CA ARG A 294 18.67 17.67 -8.06
C ARG A 294 17.33 17.32 -8.71
N MET A 295 16.28 17.07 -7.91
CA MET A 295 14.93 17.15 -8.43
C MET A 295 14.72 18.61 -8.84
N PRO A 296 14.60 18.92 -10.12
CA PRO A 296 14.10 20.22 -10.52
C PRO A 296 12.57 20.19 -10.33
N VAL A 297 12.10 20.27 -9.11
CA VAL A 297 10.77 20.81 -8.90
C VAL A 297 10.96 22.29 -9.13
N SER A 298 10.47 22.76 -10.26
CA SER A 298 10.53 24.17 -10.64
C SER A 298 9.65 25.02 -9.71
N TYR A 299 10.05 25.13 -8.44
CA TYR A 299 9.50 26.15 -7.54
C TYR A 299 10.25 27.49 -7.72
N THR A 300 10.77 27.76 -8.93
CA THR A 300 11.50 29.00 -9.21
C THR A 300 10.58 30.19 -9.55
N HIS A 301 9.27 30.11 -9.31
CA HIS A 301 8.37 31.25 -9.55
C HIS A 301 7.52 31.61 -8.35
N LEU A 302 8.17 31.93 -7.21
CA LEU A 302 7.55 32.78 -6.18
C LEU A 302 8.66 33.49 -5.40
N THR A 303 9.44 34.29 -6.13
CA THR A 303 10.14 35.44 -5.56
C THR A 303 9.61 36.65 -6.33
N LEU A 304 8.57 37.27 -5.78
CA LEU A 304 8.27 38.70 -5.80
C LEU A 304 7.33 39.01 -4.66
#